data_ecf0347e292c0166a55db19830951283
#
_entry.id   ecf0347e292c0166a55db19830951283
#
_cell.length_a   1.000
_cell.length_b   1.000
_cell.length_c   1.000
_cell.angle_alpha   90.00
_cell.angle_beta   90.00
_cell.angle_gamma   90.00
#
_symmetry.space_group_name_H-M   'P 1'
#
loop_
_entity.id
_entity.type
_entity.pdbx_description
1 polymer ?
#
loop_
_entity_poly.entity_id
_entity_poly.type
_entity_poly.pdbx_seq_one_letter_code
_entity_poly.pdbx_strand_id
1 'polypeptide(L)'
;NGSFSCRFIINHPIESSVVLGHNWIPFYIEPGQTLTMYIDWEAVMARSRARDHYFPIRNTAYMGPSASLSYLLKDFDNLITYRYEDLSKSQKTLTPDQYKEHMKPIIAQWKQVADSVSQIYQPSLKAVHLIKNKVDLQAGSMLFDFLMSRDYYAKQDSTNQALKVKEDDSYYSFLKDMPLNDVTVLANTNASTFINRFEYMDLFRKAYSD
;
A
#
# COMPACT_ATOMS: atom_id res chain seq x y z
N ASN A 1 -9.44 11.92 29.40
CA ASN A 1 -9.89 12.70 28.24
C ASN A 1 -8.72 13.50 27.70
N GLY A 2 -8.15 13.06 26.59
CA GLY A 2 -7.07 13.79 25.90
C GLY A 2 -7.58 14.36 24.60
N SER A 3 -7.45 15.68 24.40
CA SER A 3 -7.62 16.31 23.11
C SER A 3 -6.31 17.01 22.73
N PHE A 4 -5.96 16.99 21.48
CA PHE A 4 -4.85 17.77 20.94
C PHE A 4 -5.25 18.37 19.59
N SER A 5 -4.61 19.44 19.21
CA SER A 5 -4.70 19.98 17.86
C SER A 5 -3.30 20.22 17.30
N CYS A 6 -3.17 20.00 16.00
CA CYS A 6 -1.93 20.25 15.28
C CYS A 6 -2.25 21.06 14.02
N ARG A 7 -1.39 22.02 13.68
CA ARG A 7 -1.45 22.77 12.43
C ARG A 7 -0.14 22.55 11.69
N PHE A 8 -0.22 22.17 10.43
CA PHE A 8 0.93 22.03 9.54
C PHE A 8 0.60 22.56 8.15
N ILE A 9 1.62 22.95 7.42
CA ILE A 9 1.48 23.49 6.07
C ILE A 9 1.61 22.34 5.09
N ILE A 10 0.63 22.19 4.21
CA ILE A 10 0.67 21.28 3.07
C ILE A 10 0.34 22.07 1.80
N ASN A 11 1.05 21.78 0.72
CA ASN A 11 0.87 22.44 -0.58
C ASN A 11 0.07 21.59 -1.58
N HIS A 12 -0.19 20.33 -1.24
CA HIS A 12 -0.96 19.37 -2.03
C HIS A 12 -1.75 18.44 -1.10
N PRO A 13 -2.77 17.76 -1.61
CA PRO A 13 -3.46 16.71 -0.86
C PRO A 13 -2.48 15.64 -0.37
N ILE A 14 -2.71 15.15 0.84
CA ILE A 14 -1.91 14.06 1.41
C ILE A 14 -2.80 13.01 2.05
N GLU A 15 -2.41 11.75 1.92
CA GLU A 15 -2.75 10.66 2.83
C GLU A 15 -1.63 10.54 3.86
N SER A 16 -1.99 10.41 5.13
CA SER A 16 -1.03 10.28 6.23
C SER A 16 -1.67 9.50 7.37
N SER A 17 -0.99 9.39 8.50
CA SER A 17 -1.51 8.68 9.68
C SER A 17 -1.19 9.40 10.98
N VAL A 18 -2.12 9.32 11.93
CA VAL A 18 -1.83 9.60 13.33
C VAL A 18 -1.23 8.33 13.93
N VAL A 19 -0.04 8.45 14.51
CA VAL A 19 0.67 7.32 15.11
C VAL A 19 0.46 7.34 16.62
N LEU A 20 -0.19 6.31 17.15
CA LEU A 20 -0.42 6.12 18.58
C LEU A 20 0.26 4.81 19.05
N GLY A 21 1.44 4.95 19.63
CA GLY A 21 2.31 3.81 19.92
C GLY A 21 2.76 3.13 18.63
N HIS A 22 2.34 1.89 18.41
CA HIS A 22 2.62 1.13 17.18
C HIS A 22 1.43 1.10 16.20
N ASN A 23 0.38 1.87 16.46
CA ASN A 23 -0.82 1.87 15.65
C ASN A 23 -0.86 3.08 14.73
N TRP A 24 -1.09 2.83 13.47
CA TRP A 24 -1.23 3.83 12.41
C TRP A 24 -2.71 3.99 12.10
N ILE A 25 -3.23 5.20 12.24
CA ILE A 25 -4.63 5.54 11.98
C ILE A 25 -4.64 6.48 10.78
N PRO A 26 -4.95 5.98 9.58
CA PRO A 26 -4.83 6.75 8.36
C PRO A 26 -5.86 7.87 8.29
N PHE A 27 -5.49 8.94 7.62
CA PHE A 27 -6.38 10.04 7.26
C PHE A 27 -5.95 10.65 5.93
N TYR A 28 -6.88 11.36 5.31
CA TYR A 28 -6.65 12.17 4.13
C TYR A 28 -7.02 13.63 4.44
N ILE A 29 -6.23 14.57 3.96
CA ILE A 29 -6.50 16.00 4.11
C ILE A 29 -6.01 16.79 2.91
N GLU A 30 -6.70 17.88 2.57
CA GLU A 30 -6.31 18.82 1.52
C GLU A 30 -5.90 20.17 2.09
N PRO A 31 -5.12 20.99 1.33
CA PRO A 31 -4.74 22.32 1.76
C PRO A 31 -5.94 23.16 2.19
N GLY A 32 -5.78 23.86 3.32
CA GLY A 32 -6.81 24.75 3.87
C GLY A 32 -7.95 24.05 4.62
N GLN A 33 -7.95 22.71 4.70
CA GLN A 33 -8.99 21.98 5.41
C GLN A 33 -8.66 21.76 6.89
N THR A 34 -9.70 21.47 7.67
CA THR A 34 -9.62 20.96 9.03
C THR A 34 -10.27 19.60 9.08
N LEU A 35 -9.55 18.62 9.63
CA LEU A 35 -10.06 17.28 9.91
C LEU A 35 -10.06 17.07 11.42
N THR A 36 -11.20 16.67 11.97
CA THR A 36 -11.32 16.24 13.36
C THR A 36 -11.44 14.74 13.41
N MET A 37 -10.65 14.10 14.28
CA MET A 37 -10.66 12.66 14.46
C MET A 37 -11.06 12.34 15.91
N TYR A 38 -11.99 11.41 16.06
CA TYR A 38 -12.23 10.74 17.33
C TYR A 38 -11.61 9.34 17.26
N ILE A 39 -10.79 9.01 18.23
CA ILE A 39 -10.08 7.74 18.29
C ILE A 39 -10.36 7.12 19.67
N ASP A 40 -10.96 5.94 19.66
CA ASP A 40 -11.20 5.18 20.89
C ASP A 40 -9.89 4.55 21.37
N TRP A 41 -9.38 5.04 22.49
CA TRP A 41 -8.13 4.57 23.08
C TRP A 41 -8.16 3.08 23.44
N GLU A 42 -9.30 2.57 23.95
CA GLU A 42 -9.42 1.14 24.28
C GLU A 42 -9.35 0.26 23.05
N ALA A 43 -9.89 0.71 21.91
CA ALA A 43 -9.76 0.00 20.62
C ALA A 43 -8.30 -0.02 20.12
N VAL A 44 -7.58 1.10 20.28
CA VAL A 44 -6.14 1.17 19.98
C VAL A 44 -5.35 0.19 20.85
N MET A 45 -5.62 0.16 22.14
CA MET A 45 -4.96 -0.75 23.08
C MET A 45 -5.31 -2.22 22.83
N ALA A 46 -6.55 -2.50 22.39
CA ALA A 46 -6.94 -3.85 21.99
C ALA A 46 -6.13 -4.38 20.81
N ARG A 47 -5.92 -3.55 19.76
CA ARG A 47 -5.03 -3.87 18.63
C ARG A 47 -3.59 -4.11 19.09
N SER A 48 -3.06 -3.26 19.96
CA SER A 48 -1.71 -3.42 20.52
C SER A 48 -1.55 -4.73 21.29
N ARG A 49 -2.56 -5.13 22.05
CA ARG A 49 -2.56 -6.41 22.80
C ARG A 49 -2.67 -7.62 21.87
N ALA A 50 -3.44 -7.52 20.80
CA ALA A 50 -3.59 -8.57 19.80
C ALA A 50 -2.28 -8.85 19.04
N ARG A 51 -1.34 -7.89 19.00
CA ARG A 51 -0.11 -7.95 18.20
C ARG A 51 -0.36 -8.27 16.73
N ASP A 52 -1.51 -7.85 16.23
CA ASP A 52 -1.96 -8.06 14.86
C ASP A 52 -2.23 -6.71 14.19
N HIS A 53 -1.42 -6.36 13.21
CA HIS A 53 -1.56 -5.10 12.46
C HIS A 53 -2.90 -5.00 11.70
N TYR A 54 -3.52 -6.14 11.41
CA TYR A 54 -4.80 -6.21 10.71
C TYR A 54 -6.00 -6.16 11.67
N PHE A 55 -5.76 -6.22 12.99
CA PHE A 55 -6.83 -6.10 13.96
C PHE A 55 -7.50 -4.71 13.84
N PRO A 56 -8.82 -4.63 13.59
CA PRO A 56 -9.48 -3.36 13.31
C PRO A 56 -9.49 -2.44 14.53
N ILE A 57 -9.16 -1.17 14.33
CA ILE A 57 -9.39 -0.13 15.35
C ILE A 57 -10.84 0.33 15.19
N ARG A 58 -11.70 -0.17 16.06
CA ARG A 58 -13.13 0.19 16.08
C ARG A 58 -13.34 1.59 16.66
N ASN A 59 -14.53 2.13 16.47
CA ASN A 59 -14.96 3.42 17.03
C ASN A 59 -14.04 4.60 16.66
N THR A 60 -13.46 4.59 15.48
CA THR A 60 -12.79 5.76 14.93
C THR A 60 -13.79 6.55 14.09
N ALA A 61 -13.88 7.84 14.33
CA ALA A 61 -14.73 8.74 13.54
C ALA A 61 -13.91 9.91 12.99
N TYR A 62 -14.32 10.38 11.84
CA TYR A 62 -13.75 11.54 11.16
C TYR A 62 -14.83 12.57 10.92
N MET A 63 -14.48 13.87 11.07
CA MET A 63 -15.40 14.99 10.85
C MET A 63 -14.65 16.08 10.06
N GLY A 64 -15.35 16.70 9.12
CA GLY A 64 -14.81 17.73 8.24
C GLY A 64 -14.89 17.34 6.76
N PRO A 65 -14.39 18.18 5.83
CA PRO A 65 -14.55 17.98 4.39
C PRO A 65 -13.94 16.66 3.86
N SER A 66 -12.85 16.20 4.47
CA SER A 66 -12.17 14.95 4.07
C SER A 66 -12.59 13.72 4.88
N ALA A 67 -13.63 13.83 5.70
CA ALA A 67 -14.04 12.76 6.62
C ALA A 67 -14.42 11.45 5.90
N SER A 68 -15.23 11.54 4.84
CA SER A 68 -15.70 10.37 4.10
C SER A 68 -14.54 9.60 3.48
N LEU A 69 -13.57 10.29 2.88
CA LEU A 69 -12.41 9.65 2.28
C LEU A 69 -11.48 9.07 3.34
N SER A 70 -11.26 9.78 4.44
CA SER A 70 -10.46 9.27 5.57
C SER A 70 -11.07 8.00 6.17
N TYR A 71 -12.41 7.98 6.33
CA TYR A 71 -13.12 6.80 6.81
C TYR A 71 -12.96 5.61 5.86
N LEU A 72 -13.07 5.86 4.56
CA LEU A 72 -12.92 4.84 3.52
C LEU A 72 -11.51 4.24 3.53
N LEU A 73 -10.48 5.08 3.59
CA LEU A 73 -9.08 4.65 3.56
C LEU A 73 -8.67 3.88 4.81
N LYS A 74 -9.32 4.14 5.95
CA LYS A 74 -9.00 3.49 7.23
C LYS A 74 -8.96 1.96 7.16
N ASP A 75 -9.91 1.38 6.45
CA ASP A 75 -10.03 -0.09 6.36
C ASP A 75 -9.59 -0.63 4.99
N PHE A 76 -9.36 0.24 4.01
CA PHE A 76 -9.07 -0.17 2.65
C PHE A 76 -7.75 -0.95 2.51
N ASP A 77 -6.70 -0.54 3.22
CA ASP A 77 -5.40 -1.21 3.20
C ASP A 77 -5.50 -2.67 3.66
N ASN A 78 -6.41 -2.96 4.59
CA ASN A 78 -6.63 -4.34 5.05
C ASN A 78 -7.29 -5.22 3.97
N LEU A 79 -8.03 -4.62 3.04
CA LEU A 79 -8.73 -5.31 1.97
C LEU A 79 -7.81 -5.64 0.78
N ILE A 80 -6.72 -4.88 0.61
CA ILE A 80 -5.74 -5.04 -0.48
C ILE A 80 -4.38 -5.54 0.03
N THR A 81 -4.36 -6.26 1.14
CA THR A 81 -3.14 -6.75 1.75
C THR A 81 -2.72 -8.10 1.18
N TYR A 82 -1.41 -8.26 0.93
CA TYR A 82 -0.75 -9.53 0.74
C TYR A 82 0.17 -9.79 1.95
N ARG A 83 -0.08 -10.87 2.68
CA ARG A 83 0.61 -11.12 3.94
C ARG A 83 2.09 -11.40 3.73
N TYR A 84 2.91 -10.93 4.66
CA TYR A 84 4.36 -11.11 4.60
C TYR A 84 4.77 -12.60 4.55
N GLU A 85 4.07 -13.46 5.26
CA GLU A 85 4.33 -14.91 5.29
C GLU A 85 4.09 -15.52 3.90
N ASP A 86 3.03 -15.10 3.19
CA ASP A 86 2.72 -15.57 1.84
C ASP A 86 3.75 -15.05 0.83
N LEU A 87 4.18 -13.78 0.96
CA LEU A 87 5.26 -13.23 0.15
C LEU A 87 6.56 -13.99 0.38
N SER A 88 6.96 -14.19 1.63
CA SER A 88 8.20 -14.92 1.98
C SER A 88 8.20 -16.37 1.46
N LYS A 89 7.05 -17.03 1.53
CA LYS A 89 6.87 -18.36 0.94
C LYS A 89 7.03 -18.33 -0.58
N SER A 90 6.35 -17.39 -1.24
CA SER A 90 6.41 -17.23 -2.69
C SER A 90 7.82 -16.92 -3.18
N GLN A 91 8.55 -16.05 -2.49
CA GLN A 91 9.95 -15.71 -2.80
C GLN A 91 10.87 -16.93 -2.82
N LYS A 92 10.59 -17.94 -1.98
CA LYS A 92 11.39 -19.17 -1.88
C LYS A 92 10.98 -20.26 -2.85
N THR A 93 9.72 -20.26 -3.31
CA THR A 93 9.14 -21.40 -4.03
C THR A 93 8.79 -21.12 -5.49
N LEU A 94 8.61 -19.85 -5.86
CA LEU A 94 8.18 -19.47 -7.20
C LEU A 94 9.33 -18.83 -8.01
N THR A 95 9.30 -19.05 -9.32
CA THR A 95 10.09 -18.23 -10.25
C THR A 95 9.42 -16.83 -10.42
N PRO A 96 10.12 -15.83 -10.99
CA PRO A 96 9.51 -14.52 -11.26
C PRO A 96 8.20 -14.61 -12.07
N ASP A 97 8.18 -15.36 -13.15
CA ASP A 97 7.00 -15.54 -13.99
C ASP A 97 5.86 -16.23 -13.24
N GLN A 98 6.17 -17.30 -12.46
CA GLN A 98 5.18 -17.97 -11.64
C GLN A 98 4.58 -17.05 -10.59
N TYR A 99 5.38 -16.18 -9.99
CA TYR A 99 4.87 -15.18 -9.04
C TYR A 99 3.97 -14.15 -9.71
N LYS A 100 4.36 -13.65 -10.89
CA LYS A 100 3.55 -12.72 -11.66
C LYS A 100 2.18 -13.33 -12.01
N GLU A 101 2.15 -14.59 -12.45
CA GLU A 101 0.90 -15.32 -12.71
C GLU A 101 0.09 -15.53 -11.42
N HIS A 102 0.74 -15.87 -10.31
CA HIS A 102 0.10 -16.02 -9.00
C HIS A 102 -0.56 -14.72 -8.51
N MET A 103 0.05 -13.57 -8.77
CA MET A 103 -0.48 -12.27 -8.35
C MET A 103 -1.65 -11.77 -9.21
N LYS A 104 -1.81 -12.22 -10.46
CA LYS A 104 -2.89 -11.77 -11.34
C LYS A 104 -4.29 -11.88 -10.72
N PRO A 105 -4.74 -13.05 -10.21
CA PRO A 105 -6.07 -13.15 -9.59
C PRO A 105 -6.18 -12.32 -8.31
N ILE A 106 -5.11 -12.17 -7.53
CA ILE A 106 -5.08 -11.38 -6.31
C ILE A 106 -5.27 -9.89 -6.65
N ILE A 107 -4.54 -9.38 -7.63
CA ILE A 107 -4.66 -7.99 -8.10
C ILE A 107 -6.05 -7.75 -8.69
N ALA A 108 -6.59 -8.70 -9.46
CA ALA A 108 -7.94 -8.61 -9.99
C ALA A 108 -8.99 -8.51 -8.86
N GLN A 109 -8.83 -9.29 -7.80
CA GLN A 109 -9.68 -9.21 -6.61
C GLN A 109 -9.56 -7.83 -5.94
N TRP A 110 -8.35 -7.28 -5.78
CA TRP A 110 -8.17 -5.94 -5.21
C TRP A 110 -8.84 -4.85 -6.05
N LYS A 111 -8.77 -4.95 -7.38
CA LYS A 111 -9.49 -4.05 -8.28
C LYS A 111 -11.01 -4.16 -8.13
N GLN A 112 -11.53 -5.37 -7.98
CA GLN A 112 -12.96 -5.58 -7.69
C GLN A 112 -13.38 -4.98 -6.34
N VAL A 113 -12.54 -5.08 -5.32
CA VAL A 113 -12.77 -4.42 -4.02
C VAL A 113 -12.83 -2.91 -4.21
N ALA A 114 -11.89 -2.31 -4.94
CA ALA A 114 -11.87 -0.87 -5.22
C ALA A 114 -13.14 -0.40 -5.95
N ASP A 115 -13.59 -1.16 -6.95
CA ASP A 115 -14.83 -0.87 -7.70
C ASP A 115 -16.07 -1.03 -6.81
N SER A 116 -16.15 -2.08 -5.99
CA SER A 116 -17.26 -2.31 -5.07
C SER A 116 -17.37 -1.20 -4.02
N VAL A 117 -16.25 -0.80 -3.44
CA VAL A 117 -16.17 0.32 -2.50
C VAL A 117 -16.63 1.61 -3.17
N SER A 118 -16.21 1.87 -4.40
CA SER A 118 -16.63 3.05 -5.17
C SER A 118 -18.12 3.05 -5.48
N GLN A 119 -18.73 1.89 -5.71
CA GLN A 119 -20.17 1.76 -5.93
C GLN A 119 -20.99 1.95 -4.65
N ILE A 120 -20.55 1.37 -3.54
CA ILE A 120 -21.27 1.41 -2.25
C ILE A 120 -21.24 2.81 -1.64
N TYR A 121 -20.08 3.42 -1.61
CA TYR A 121 -19.87 4.71 -0.91
C TYR A 121 -20.03 5.92 -1.81
N GLN A 122 -20.09 5.75 -3.13
CA GLN A 122 -20.21 6.81 -4.13
C GLN A 122 -19.30 8.02 -3.84
N PRO A 123 -17.99 7.78 -3.61
CA PRO A 123 -17.07 8.84 -3.24
C PRO A 123 -16.86 9.80 -4.43
N SER A 124 -16.21 10.93 -4.19
CA SER A 124 -15.82 11.86 -5.26
C SER A 124 -14.92 11.16 -6.30
N LEU A 125 -14.90 11.66 -7.54
CA LEU A 125 -14.00 11.13 -8.59
C LEU A 125 -12.54 11.11 -8.13
N LYS A 126 -12.11 12.11 -7.36
CA LYS A 126 -10.76 12.18 -6.79
C LYS A 126 -10.50 11.02 -5.83
N ALA A 127 -11.46 10.67 -4.99
CA ALA A 127 -11.37 9.53 -4.09
C ALA A 127 -11.31 8.21 -4.85
N VAL A 128 -12.11 8.07 -5.92
CA VAL A 128 -12.06 6.88 -6.80
C VAL A 128 -10.67 6.72 -7.40
N HIS A 129 -10.07 7.80 -7.95
CA HIS A 129 -8.71 7.77 -8.51
C HIS A 129 -7.69 7.38 -7.46
N LEU A 130 -7.75 7.99 -6.26
CA LEU A 130 -6.82 7.68 -5.19
C LEU A 130 -6.89 6.21 -4.77
N ILE A 131 -8.09 5.63 -4.64
CA ILE A 131 -8.29 4.23 -4.28
C ILE A 131 -7.75 3.30 -5.37
N LYS A 132 -8.03 3.58 -6.66
CA LYS A 132 -7.52 2.78 -7.78
C LYS A 132 -6.01 2.84 -7.87
N ASN A 133 -5.43 4.03 -7.77
CA ASN A 133 -3.99 4.23 -7.76
C ASN A 133 -3.33 3.50 -6.57
N LYS A 134 -4.01 3.45 -5.42
CA LYS A 134 -3.51 2.71 -4.25
C LYS A 134 -3.39 1.21 -4.53
N VAL A 135 -4.36 0.63 -5.22
CA VAL A 135 -4.29 -0.78 -5.65
C VAL A 135 -3.13 -1.02 -6.61
N ASP A 136 -2.98 -0.17 -7.63
CA ASP A 136 -1.92 -0.35 -8.63
C ASP A 136 -0.53 -0.17 -8.00
N LEU A 137 -0.33 0.84 -7.14
CA LEU A 137 0.92 1.05 -6.42
C LEU A 137 1.25 -0.10 -5.47
N GLN A 138 0.25 -0.64 -4.76
CA GLN A 138 0.41 -1.81 -3.91
C GLN A 138 0.82 -3.03 -4.72
N ALA A 139 0.15 -3.28 -5.84
CA ALA A 139 0.47 -4.38 -6.75
C ALA A 139 1.90 -4.28 -7.29
N GLY A 140 2.29 -3.11 -7.76
CA GLY A 140 3.64 -2.84 -8.24
C GLY A 140 4.70 -3.04 -7.15
N SER A 141 4.44 -2.56 -5.93
CA SER A 141 5.32 -2.76 -4.79
C SER A 141 5.51 -4.24 -4.45
N MET A 142 4.43 -5.04 -4.49
CA MET A 142 4.51 -6.49 -4.24
C MET A 142 5.32 -7.22 -5.30
N LEU A 143 5.23 -6.81 -6.56
CA LEU A 143 6.04 -7.37 -7.64
C LEU A 143 7.54 -7.06 -7.45
N PHE A 144 7.87 -5.87 -6.97
CA PHE A 144 9.25 -5.54 -6.63
C PHE A 144 9.74 -6.24 -5.37
N ASP A 145 8.95 -6.23 -4.28
CA ASP A 145 9.30 -6.89 -3.03
C ASP A 145 9.58 -8.39 -3.22
N PHE A 146 8.91 -9.04 -4.16
CA PHE A 146 9.21 -10.42 -4.50
C PHE A 146 10.66 -10.61 -4.93
N LEU A 147 11.22 -9.71 -5.72
CA LEU A 147 12.60 -9.83 -6.21
C LEU A 147 13.63 -9.52 -5.13
N MET A 148 13.35 -8.59 -4.22
CA MET A 148 14.33 -8.02 -3.31
C MET A 148 15.03 -9.03 -2.38
N SER A 149 14.35 -10.08 -1.94
CA SER A 149 14.91 -11.04 -0.98
C SER A 149 15.42 -12.34 -1.63
N ARG A 150 15.26 -12.50 -2.94
CA ARG A 150 15.59 -13.76 -3.63
C ARG A 150 17.08 -14.08 -3.58
N ASP A 151 17.94 -13.10 -3.78
CA ASP A 151 19.40 -13.32 -3.71
C ASP A 151 19.86 -13.72 -2.30
N TYR A 152 19.21 -13.19 -1.27
CA TYR A 152 19.47 -13.62 0.11
C TYR A 152 19.07 -15.09 0.32
N TYR A 153 17.88 -15.50 -0.13
CA TYR A 153 17.44 -16.88 -0.02
C TYR A 153 18.26 -17.85 -0.87
N ALA A 154 18.71 -17.43 -2.07
CA ALA A 154 19.59 -18.23 -2.92
C ALA A 154 20.96 -18.53 -2.27
N LYS A 155 21.48 -17.59 -1.47
CA LYS A 155 22.71 -17.81 -0.69
C LYS A 155 22.49 -18.81 0.45
N GLN A 156 21.29 -18.87 1.01
CA GLN A 156 20.97 -19.81 2.09
C GLN A 156 20.66 -21.23 1.58
N ASP A 157 20.04 -21.32 0.39
CA ASP A 157 19.72 -22.60 -0.25
C ASP A 157 20.15 -22.57 -1.73
N SER A 158 21.42 -22.90 -1.98
CA SER A 158 22.00 -22.95 -3.32
C SER A 158 21.46 -24.10 -4.17
N THR A 159 20.73 -25.04 -3.60
CA THR A 159 20.14 -26.18 -4.32
C THR A 159 18.79 -25.85 -4.93
N ASN A 160 18.13 -24.81 -4.45
CA ASN A 160 16.79 -24.42 -4.88
C ASN A 160 16.78 -23.85 -6.32
N GLN A 161 16.24 -24.62 -7.24
CA GLN A 161 16.22 -24.27 -8.66
C GLN A 161 15.33 -23.05 -8.96
N ALA A 162 14.24 -22.85 -8.20
CA ALA A 162 13.38 -21.68 -8.40
C ALA A 162 14.14 -20.36 -8.13
N LEU A 163 15.06 -20.35 -7.17
CA LEU A 163 15.87 -19.17 -6.83
C LEU A 163 16.97 -18.86 -7.84
N LYS A 164 17.32 -19.82 -8.70
CA LYS A 164 18.32 -19.62 -9.77
C LYS A 164 17.74 -18.92 -10.99
N VAL A 165 16.41 -18.94 -11.14
CA VAL A 165 15.74 -18.29 -12.27
C VAL A 165 15.73 -16.79 -12.00
N LYS A 166 16.34 -16.01 -12.88
CA LYS A 166 16.29 -14.53 -12.84
C LYS A 166 15.10 -14.05 -13.65
N GLU A 167 14.64 -12.86 -13.30
CA GLU A 167 13.64 -12.13 -14.07
C GLU A 167 14.23 -11.67 -15.40
N ASP A 168 13.39 -11.60 -16.41
CA ASP A 168 13.69 -10.95 -17.68
C ASP A 168 12.96 -9.59 -17.79
N ASP A 169 13.22 -8.87 -18.88
CA ASP A 169 12.64 -7.53 -19.09
C ASP A 169 11.10 -7.57 -19.17
N SER A 170 10.50 -8.70 -19.56
CA SER A 170 9.05 -8.86 -19.63
C SER A 170 8.40 -8.90 -18.25
N TYR A 171 9.15 -9.24 -17.21
CA TYR A 171 8.67 -9.18 -15.84
C TYR A 171 8.17 -7.77 -15.50
N TYR A 172 8.89 -6.76 -15.93
CA TYR A 172 8.61 -5.34 -15.66
C TYR A 172 7.52 -4.72 -16.55
N SER A 173 6.87 -5.52 -17.41
CA SER A 173 5.82 -5.01 -18.31
C SER A 173 4.66 -4.32 -17.60
N PHE A 174 4.40 -4.64 -16.33
CA PHE A 174 3.37 -4.01 -15.50
C PHE A 174 3.61 -2.50 -15.29
N LEU A 175 4.85 -2.01 -15.43
CA LEU A 175 5.17 -0.59 -15.31
C LEU A 175 4.46 0.28 -16.35
N LYS A 176 4.10 -0.29 -17.51
CA LYS A 176 3.36 0.41 -18.57
C LYS A 176 1.95 0.80 -18.14
N ASP A 177 1.37 0.02 -17.22
CA ASP A 177 0.00 0.18 -16.74
C ASP A 177 -0.05 0.98 -15.42
N MET A 178 1.11 1.38 -14.88
CA MET A 178 1.17 2.15 -13.64
C MET A 178 0.69 3.60 -13.85
N PRO A 179 -0.08 4.16 -12.90
CA PRO A 179 -0.68 5.50 -13.02
C PRO A 179 0.32 6.63 -12.73
N LEU A 180 1.56 6.55 -13.21
CA LEU A 180 2.67 7.45 -12.84
C LEU A 180 2.48 8.89 -13.35
N ASN A 181 1.57 9.11 -14.30
CA ASN A 181 1.22 10.45 -14.81
C ASN A 181 0.02 11.07 -14.07
N ASP A 182 -0.58 10.37 -13.09
CA ASP A 182 -1.68 10.89 -12.29
C ASP A 182 -1.14 11.57 -11.03
N VAL A 183 -1.37 12.88 -10.90
CA VAL A 183 -0.91 13.66 -9.74
C VAL A 183 -1.48 13.15 -8.41
N THR A 184 -2.60 12.43 -8.41
CA THR A 184 -3.17 11.83 -7.19
C THR A 184 -2.32 10.70 -6.64
N VAL A 185 -1.38 10.15 -7.44
CA VAL A 185 -0.36 9.21 -6.97
C VAL A 185 0.46 9.80 -5.83
N LEU A 186 0.85 11.07 -5.92
CA LEU A 186 1.67 11.74 -4.91
C LEU A 186 0.95 11.93 -3.57
N ALA A 187 -0.38 11.93 -3.56
CA ALA A 187 -1.17 11.98 -2.34
C ALA A 187 -1.25 10.64 -1.60
N ASN A 188 -0.84 9.55 -2.27
CA ASN A 188 -1.01 8.18 -1.80
C ASN A 188 0.21 7.71 -0.99
N THR A 189 -0.01 7.14 0.20
CA THR A 189 1.08 6.60 1.05
C THR A 189 1.89 5.51 0.35
N ASN A 190 1.26 4.74 -0.54
CA ASN A 190 1.94 3.66 -1.28
C ASN A 190 2.91 4.19 -2.34
N ALA A 191 2.82 5.48 -2.73
CA ALA A 191 3.71 6.06 -3.75
C ALA A 191 5.18 6.03 -3.30
N SER A 192 5.46 6.45 -2.06
CA SER A 192 6.83 6.46 -1.53
C SER A 192 7.40 5.05 -1.45
N THR A 193 6.58 4.07 -1.06
CA THR A 193 6.98 2.66 -1.02
C THR A 193 7.29 2.14 -2.41
N PHE A 194 6.42 2.40 -3.39
CA PHE A 194 6.63 1.99 -4.77
C PHE A 194 7.90 2.60 -5.36
N ILE A 195 8.12 3.92 -5.21
CA ILE A 195 9.32 4.61 -5.70
C ILE A 195 10.57 4.04 -5.04
N ASN A 196 10.56 3.86 -3.73
CA ASN A 196 11.68 3.26 -3.01
C ASN A 196 12.02 1.86 -3.56
N ARG A 197 11.01 1.00 -3.80
CA ARG A 197 11.23 -0.33 -4.37
C ARG A 197 11.81 -0.27 -5.79
N PHE A 198 11.27 0.62 -6.63
CA PHE A 198 11.73 0.82 -7.99
C PHE A 198 13.21 1.23 -8.06
N GLU A 199 13.66 2.15 -7.20
CA GLU A 199 15.05 2.62 -7.14
C GLU A 199 16.06 1.51 -6.83
N TYR A 200 15.64 0.44 -6.14
CA TYR A 200 16.49 -0.71 -5.84
C TYR A 200 16.53 -1.77 -6.94
N MET A 201 15.71 -1.64 -7.99
CA MET A 201 15.70 -2.61 -9.08
C MET A 201 16.89 -2.43 -10.04
N ASP A 202 17.37 -3.54 -10.57
CA ASP A 202 18.47 -3.53 -11.55
C ASP A 202 18.13 -2.73 -12.80
N LEU A 203 16.85 -2.71 -13.17
CA LEU A 203 16.36 -1.89 -14.29
C LEU A 203 16.70 -0.40 -14.11
N PHE A 204 16.43 0.14 -12.91
CA PHE A 204 16.73 1.53 -12.57
C PHE A 204 18.24 1.78 -12.51
N ARG A 205 18.98 0.87 -11.87
CA ARG A 205 20.43 0.98 -11.74
C ARG A 205 21.14 0.98 -13.11
N LYS A 206 20.70 0.14 -14.04
CA LYS A 206 21.22 0.12 -15.42
C LYS A 206 21.00 1.45 -16.15
N ALA A 207 19.83 2.07 -15.96
CA ALA A 207 19.52 3.37 -16.60
C ALA A 207 20.36 4.55 -16.07
N TYR A 208 20.98 4.40 -14.90
CA TYR A 208 21.82 5.45 -14.28
C TYR A 208 23.32 5.16 -14.32
N SER A 209 23.74 4.00 -14.81
CA SER A 209 25.15 3.63 -14.92
C SER A 209 25.78 3.94 -16.29
N ASP A 210 24.98 4.38 -17.25
CA ASP A 210 25.37 4.91 -18.56
C ASP A 210 25.37 6.45 -18.57
#